data_e2e3ac25d996aeb048031f3c0c89683b
#
_entry.id   e2e3ac25d996aeb048031f3c0c89683b
#
_cell.length_a   1.000
_cell.length_b   1.000
_cell.length_c   1.000
_cell.angle_alpha   90.00
_cell.angle_beta   90.00
_cell.angle_gamma   90.00
#
_symmetry.space_group_name_H-M   'P 1'
#
loop_
_entity.id
_entity.type
_entity.pdbx_description
1 polymer ?
#
loop_
_entity_poly.entity_id
_entity_poly.type
_entity_poly.pdbx_seq_one_letter_code
_entity_poly.pdbx_strand_id
1 'polypeptide(L)'
;ALPGLWIPALLYEPEGLDKSSGKIPVVLNVNGHDRPNGKAVRYKQIRCINQARRGMLALNVEWLGMGQLHTPEYGHYLLNQLDLCGTSGLAPFYLSMSRGIDLLLSHPNADPSRVAVAGLSGGGWQTITISALDTRVTLSDPVAGYSSYLTRTRNFSDLGDSEQTPCDLATVADYSHLTAMLAPRPTLLTFN
;
A
#
# COMPACT_ATOMS: atom_id res chain seq x y z
N ALA A 1 10.61 -8.61 -3.32
CA ALA A 1 10.37 -7.50 -4.23
C ALA A 1 11.61 -7.25 -5.10
N LEU A 2 12.73 -6.94 -4.48
CA LEU A 2 14.04 -6.79 -5.14
C LEU A 2 15.01 -7.81 -4.57
N PRO A 3 16.04 -8.27 -5.30
CA PRO A 3 17.08 -9.12 -4.75
C PRO A 3 17.70 -8.48 -3.50
N GLY A 4 17.76 -9.24 -2.38
CA GLY A 4 18.29 -8.75 -1.11
C GLY A 4 17.34 -7.90 -0.27
N LEU A 5 16.18 -7.47 -0.79
CA LEU A 5 15.18 -6.73 -0.02
C LEU A 5 14.10 -7.67 0.54
N TRP A 6 14.12 -7.86 1.85
CA TRP A 6 13.16 -8.66 2.61
C TRP A 6 12.15 -7.74 3.31
N ILE A 7 10.87 -7.93 3.03
CA ILE A 7 9.78 -7.14 3.60
C ILE A 7 9.03 -8.00 4.62
N PRO A 8 9.16 -7.74 5.93
CA PRO A 8 8.38 -8.43 6.95
C PRO A 8 6.89 -8.14 6.80
N ALA A 9 6.06 -9.15 7.02
CA ALA A 9 4.60 -9.00 6.97
C ALA A 9 3.93 -9.89 8.02
N LEU A 10 2.68 -9.57 8.35
CA LEU A 10 1.79 -10.38 9.19
C LEU A 10 0.57 -10.76 8.38
N LEU A 11 0.32 -12.05 8.24
CA LEU A 11 -0.90 -12.57 7.63
C LEU A 11 -1.91 -12.89 8.74
N TYR A 12 -3.13 -12.37 8.60
CA TYR A 12 -4.26 -12.65 9.48
C TYR A 12 -5.28 -13.46 8.70
N GLU A 13 -5.66 -14.58 9.28
CA GLU A 13 -6.61 -15.53 8.70
C GLU A 13 -7.85 -15.64 9.57
N PRO A 14 -9.04 -15.89 8.99
CA PRO A 14 -10.22 -16.27 9.76
C PRO A 14 -9.96 -17.50 10.62
N GLU A 15 -10.49 -17.51 11.83
CA GLU A 15 -10.44 -18.68 12.70
C GLU A 15 -11.13 -19.88 12.03
N GLY A 16 -10.50 -21.05 12.10
CA GLY A 16 -11.02 -22.27 11.49
C GLY A 16 -10.96 -22.35 9.97
N LEU A 17 -10.26 -21.40 9.32
CA LEU A 17 -10.05 -21.47 7.87
C LEU A 17 -9.22 -22.69 7.50
N ASP A 18 -9.73 -23.53 6.61
CA ASP A 18 -9.01 -24.66 6.03
C ASP A 18 -9.14 -24.69 4.51
N LYS A 19 -8.46 -25.63 3.87
CA LYS A 19 -8.45 -25.73 2.40
C LYS A 19 -9.84 -26.01 1.80
N SER A 20 -10.76 -26.55 2.57
CA SER A 20 -12.15 -26.86 2.15
C SER A 20 -13.10 -25.66 2.29
N SER A 21 -12.68 -24.61 2.99
CA SER A 21 -13.50 -23.44 3.31
C SER A 21 -13.90 -22.56 2.12
N GLY A 22 -13.46 -22.93 0.90
CA GLY A 22 -13.77 -22.15 -0.31
C GLY A 22 -12.95 -20.86 -0.43
N LYS A 23 -13.27 -20.04 -1.42
CA LYS A 23 -12.57 -18.81 -1.75
C LYS A 23 -13.11 -17.62 -0.97
N ILE A 24 -12.22 -16.86 -0.33
CA ILE A 24 -12.55 -15.67 0.48
C ILE A 24 -11.81 -14.43 -0.01
N PRO A 25 -12.37 -13.21 0.25
CA PRO A 25 -11.73 -11.97 -0.14
C PRO A 25 -10.36 -11.81 0.51
N VAL A 26 -9.47 -11.10 -0.18
CA VAL A 26 -8.14 -10.77 0.33
C VAL A 26 -7.96 -9.26 0.42
N VAL A 27 -7.25 -8.80 1.45
CA VAL A 27 -6.99 -7.37 1.68
C VAL A 27 -5.50 -7.16 1.91
N LEU A 28 -4.88 -6.39 1.04
CA LEU A 28 -3.55 -5.85 1.27
C LEU A 28 -3.68 -4.57 2.11
N ASN A 29 -3.12 -4.59 3.31
CA ASN A 29 -3.09 -3.43 4.19
C ASN A 29 -1.77 -2.70 4.05
N VAL A 30 -1.82 -1.53 3.42
CA VAL A 30 -0.67 -0.67 3.19
C VAL A 30 -0.51 0.28 4.37
N ASN A 31 0.71 0.44 4.86
CA ASN A 31 0.98 1.23 6.04
C ASN A 31 1.51 2.63 5.68
N GLY A 32 1.18 3.60 6.54
CA GLY A 32 1.77 4.93 6.55
C GLY A 32 2.82 5.07 7.65
N HIS A 33 3.30 6.30 7.85
CA HIS A 33 4.37 6.62 8.79
C HIS A 33 4.05 6.21 10.22
N ASP A 34 4.93 5.43 10.78
CA ASP A 34 5.10 5.18 12.20
C ASP A 34 6.47 4.53 12.39
N ARG A 35 7.48 5.35 12.61
CA ARG A 35 8.87 4.91 12.60
C ARG A 35 9.18 3.82 13.61
N PRO A 36 8.78 3.93 14.89
CA PRO A 36 9.21 2.94 15.88
C PRO A 36 8.50 1.59 15.73
N ASN A 37 7.21 1.59 15.36
CA ASN A 37 6.38 0.38 15.46
C ASN A 37 5.94 -0.18 14.09
N GLY A 38 5.95 0.63 13.04
CA GLY A 38 5.59 0.20 11.69
C GLY A 38 4.24 -0.51 11.62
N LYS A 39 4.23 -1.75 11.11
CA LYS A 39 3.03 -2.58 11.04
C LYS A 39 2.51 -3.04 12.41
N ALA A 40 3.33 -2.98 13.46
CA ALA A 40 2.96 -3.43 14.80
C ALA A 40 2.08 -2.42 15.57
N VAL A 41 1.86 -1.22 15.04
CA VAL A 41 0.96 -0.24 15.64
C VAL A 41 -0.42 -0.83 15.87
N ARG A 42 -0.98 -0.59 17.06
CA ARG A 42 -2.22 -1.19 17.53
C ARG A 42 -3.39 -1.07 16.54
N TYR A 43 -3.65 0.12 16.00
CA TYR A 43 -4.78 0.31 15.09
C TYR A 43 -4.60 -0.45 13.76
N LYS A 44 -3.37 -0.59 13.27
CA LYS A 44 -3.06 -1.34 12.04
C LYS A 44 -3.34 -2.84 12.24
N GLN A 45 -2.98 -3.38 13.40
CA GLN A 45 -3.28 -4.77 13.74
C GLN A 45 -4.78 -4.99 13.96
N ILE A 46 -5.46 -4.09 14.70
CA ILE A 46 -6.91 -4.18 14.94
C ILE A 46 -7.68 -4.17 13.62
N ARG A 47 -7.28 -3.34 12.65
CA ARG A 47 -7.86 -3.32 11.30
C ARG A 47 -7.80 -4.71 10.66
N CYS A 48 -6.61 -5.33 10.64
CA CYS A 48 -6.42 -6.66 10.05
C CYS A 48 -7.16 -7.76 10.82
N ILE A 49 -7.15 -7.71 12.15
CA ILE A 49 -7.92 -8.62 13.00
C ILE A 49 -9.42 -8.52 12.68
N ASN A 50 -9.95 -7.31 12.52
CA ASN A 50 -11.35 -7.11 12.17
C ASN A 50 -11.71 -7.59 10.76
N GLN A 51 -10.78 -7.47 9.81
CA GLN A 51 -10.94 -8.05 8.47
C GLN A 51 -10.97 -9.58 8.53
N ALA A 52 -10.05 -10.20 9.26
CA ALA A 52 -10.03 -11.66 9.45
C ALA A 52 -11.30 -12.17 10.14
N ARG A 53 -11.76 -11.47 11.19
CA ARG A 53 -13.05 -11.81 11.86
C ARG A 53 -14.27 -11.69 10.94
N ARG A 54 -14.16 -10.96 9.84
CA ARG A 54 -15.20 -10.83 8.81
C ARG A 54 -15.00 -11.78 7.62
N GLY A 55 -14.13 -12.77 7.76
CA GLY A 55 -13.92 -13.80 6.75
C GLY A 55 -13.01 -13.38 5.60
N MET A 56 -12.04 -12.50 5.83
CA MET A 56 -11.08 -12.06 4.81
C MET A 56 -9.66 -12.47 5.19
N LEU A 57 -8.82 -12.78 4.21
CA LEU A 57 -7.38 -12.81 4.42
C LEU A 57 -6.85 -11.38 4.45
N ALA A 58 -6.12 -11.01 5.49
CA ALA A 58 -5.58 -9.67 5.62
C ALA A 58 -4.06 -9.70 5.77
N LEU A 59 -3.33 -9.13 4.83
CA LEU A 59 -1.88 -8.99 4.88
C LEU A 59 -1.50 -7.59 5.34
N ASN A 60 -0.74 -7.51 6.42
CA ASN A 60 -0.21 -6.27 6.99
C ASN A 60 1.30 -6.22 6.69
N VAL A 61 1.69 -5.44 5.70
CA VAL A 61 3.06 -5.38 5.19
C VAL A 61 3.84 -4.28 5.89
N GLU A 62 5.10 -4.56 6.26
CA GLU A 62 5.98 -3.51 6.78
C GLU A 62 6.30 -2.50 5.70
N TRP A 63 6.44 -1.24 6.12
CA TRP A 63 6.76 -0.15 5.21
C TRP A 63 8.24 0.21 5.30
N LEU A 64 8.87 0.48 4.17
CA LEU A 64 10.27 0.89 4.13
C LEU A 64 10.52 2.08 5.07
N GLY A 65 11.60 2.05 5.80
CA GLY A 65 11.96 3.07 6.77
C GLY A 65 11.13 3.05 8.07
N MET A 66 10.25 2.05 8.28
CA MET A 66 9.38 1.94 9.46
C MET A 66 9.58 0.60 10.16
N GLY A 67 9.27 0.56 11.46
CA GLY A 67 9.28 -0.67 12.26
C GLY A 67 10.56 -1.49 12.08
N GLN A 68 10.44 -2.72 11.63
CA GLN A 68 11.57 -3.63 11.41
C GLN A 68 12.48 -3.21 10.24
N LEU A 69 12.03 -2.29 9.38
CA LEU A 69 12.80 -1.70 8.28
C LEU A 69 13.26 -0.27 8.60
N HIS A 70 13.19 0.15 9.87
CA HIS A 70 13.66 1.45 10.32
C HIS A 70 15.19 1.47 10.43
N THR A 71 15.85 1.63 9.30
CA THR A 71 17.30 1.83 9.21
C THR A 71 17.59 3.11 8.44
N PRO A 72 18.75 3.75 8.66
CA PRO A 72 19.12 4.97 7.95
C PRO A 72 19.07 4.81 6.42
N GLU A 73 19.43 3.64 5.91
CA GLU A 73 19.49 3.34 4.47
C GLU A 73 18.12 3.37 3.80
N TYR A 74 17.06 3.11 4.56
CA TYR A 74 15.68 3.14 4.08
C TYR A 74 14.95 4.45 4.41
N GLY A 75 15.69 5.51 4.73
CA GLY A 75 15.11 6.84 4.88
C GLY A 75 14.44 7.29 3.57
N HIS A 76 13.16 7.67 3.64
CA HIS A 76 12.38 7.98 2.44
C HIS A 76 13.01 9.05 1.56
N TYR A 77 13.59 10.10 2.17
CA TYR A 77 14.28 11.16 1.44
C TYR A 77 15.52 10.68 0.65
N LEU A 78 16.14 9.57 1.05
CA LEU A 78 17.26 8.97 0.32
C LEU A 78 16.80 8.24 -0.93
N LEU A 79 15.58 7.74 -0.94
CA LEU A 79 15.02 7.03 -2.09
C LEU A 79 14.80 7.95 -3.30
N ASN A 80 14.74 9.26 -3.10
CA ASN A 80 14.71 10.25 -4.20
C ASN A 80 15.96 10.16 -5.09
N GLN A 81 17.07 9.62 -4.59
CA GLN A 81 18.27 9.40 -5.39
C GLN A 81 18.05 8.40 -6.52
N LEU A 82 17.05 7.53 -6.41
CA LEU A 82 16.66 6.59 -7.45
C LEU A 82 16.15 7.30 -8.71
N ASP A 83 15.58 8.51 -8.56
CA ASP A 83 15.13 9.32 -9.69
C ASP A 83 16.30 9.71 -10.60
N LEU A 84 17.50 9.89 -10.03
CA LEU A 84 18.73 10.14 -10.79
C LEU A 84 19.27 8.92 -11.54
N CYS A 85 18.77 7.74 -11.18
CA CYS A 85 19.17 6.45 -11.76
C CYS A 85 18.19 5.95 -12.85
N GLY A 86 17.29 6.81 -13.33
CA GLY A 86 16.29 6.45 -14.34
C GLY A 86 15.16 5.55 -13.83
N THR A 87 14.92 5.55 -12.51
CA THR A 87 13.80 4.88 -11.87
C THR A 87 13.09 5.88 -10.94
N SER A 88 12.34 5.43 -9.97
CA SER A 88 11.67 6.31 -9.03
C SER A 88 11.83 5.80 -7.60
N GLY A 89 11.93 6.73 -6.64
CA GLY A 89 11.84 6.43 -5.21
C GLY A 89 10.56 5.71 -4.81
N LEU A 90 9.51 5.82 -5.63
CA LEU A 90 8.27 5.07 -5.49
C LEU A 90 8.42 3.57 -5.81
N ALA A 91 9.34 3.19 -6.70
CA ALA A 91 9.43 1.83 -7.22
C ALA A 91 9.60 0.75 -6.12
N PRO A 92 10.47 0.89 -5.11
CA PRO A 92 10.58 -0.10 -4.04
C PRO A 92 9.27 -0.30 -3.26
N PHE A 93 8.52 0.77 -3.03
CA PHE A 93 7.20 0.70 -2.38
C PHE A 93 6.21 -0.06 -3.22
N TYR A 94 6.06 0.31 -4.50
CA TYR A 94 5.18 -0.36 -5.43
C TYR A 94 5.50 -1.85 -5.55
N LEU A 95 6.76 -2.22 -5.78
CA LEU A 95 7.19 -3.61 -5.93
C LEU A 95 6.94 -4.42 -4.66
N SER A 96 7.13 -3.82 -3.48
CA SER A 96 6.83 -4.47 -2.20
C SER A 96 5.35 -4.78 -2.06
N MET A 97 4.48 -3.85 -2.43
CA MET A 97 3.02 -4.02 -2.35
C MET A 97 2.52 -5.02 -3.40
N SER A 98 3.01 -4.94 -4.62
CA SER A 98 2.68 -5.90 -5.68
C SER A 98 3.10 -7.32 -5.28
N ARG A 99 4.27 -7.48 -4.65
CA ARG A 99 4.70 -8.78 -4.09
C ARG A 99 3.81 -9.24 -2.93
N GLY A 100 3.29 -8.32 -2.14
CA GLY A 100 2.27 -8.62 -1.11
C GLY A 100 0.99 -9.20 -1.72
N ILE A 101 0.55 -8.69 -2.87
CA ILE A 101 -0.58 -9.26 -3.62
C ILE A 101 -0.25 -10.67 -4.14
N ASP A 102 0.96 -10.90 -4.67
CA ASP A 102 1.39 -12.25 -5.07
C ASP A 102 1.27 -13.24 -3.91
N LEU A 103 1.76 -12.84 -2.73
CA LEU A 103 1.71 -13.67 -1.53
C LEU A 103 0.27 -13.97 -1.11
N LEU A 104 -0.60 -12.95 -1.07
CA LEU A 104 -2.02 -13.15 -0.77
C LEU A 104 -2.67 -14.12 -1.73
N LEU A 105 -2.45 -13.95 -3.03
CA LEU A 105 -3.06 -14.78 -4.07
C LEU A 105 -2.45 -16.18 -4.15
N SER A 106 -1.30 -16.44 -3.56
CA SER A 106 -0.74 -17.79 -3.41
C SER A 106 -1.45 -18.61 -2.33
N HIS A 107 -2.26 -17.96 -1.47
CA HIS A 107 -3.01 -18.68 -0.45
C HIS A 107 -4.12 -19.53 -1.08
N PRO A 108 -4.30 -20.80 -0.64
CA PRO A 108 -5.27 -21.73 -1.26
C PRO A 108 -6.71 -21.24 -1.21
N ASN A 109 -7.08 -20.42 -0.22
CA ASN A 109 -8.43 -19.86 -0.08
C ASN A 109 -8.57 -18.45 -0.66
N ALA A 110 -7.54 -17.86 -1.25
CA ALA A 110 -7.63 -16.53 -1.83
C ALA A 110 -8.60 -16.52 -3.03
N ASP A 111 -9.45 -15.47 -3.08
CA ASP A 111 -10.29 -15.19 -4.23
C ASP A 111 -9.65 -14.10 -5.10
N PRO A 112 -9.14 -14.43 -6.28
CA PRO A 112 -8.50 -13.45 -7.15
C PRO A 112 -9.48 -12.41 -7.74
N SER A 113 -10.78 -12.65 -7.65
CA SER A 113 -11.81 -11.70 -8.09
C SER A 113 -12.19 -10.69 -7.01
N ARG A 114 -11.69 -10.84 -5.77
CA ARG A 114 -12.01 -10.00 -4.62
C ARG A 114 -10.74 -9.59 -3.87
N VAL A 115 -9.95 -8.73 -4.51
CA VAL A 115 -8.67 -8.20 -4.00
C VAL A 115 -8.82 -6.73 -3.65
N ALA A 116 -8.82 -6.42 -2.36
CA ALA A 116 -8.87 -5.05 -1.88
C ALA A 116 -7.48 -4.55 -1.44
N VAL A 117 -7.27 -3.25 -1.59
CA VAL A 117 -6.14 -2.53 -0.99
C VAL A 117 -6.67 -1.39 -0.15
N ALA A 118 -6.17 -1.28 1.08
CA ALA A 118 -6.59 -0.23 2.02
C ALA A 118 -5.40 0.32 2.80
N GLY A 119 -5.36 1.63 3.02
CA GLY A 119 -4.29 2.25 3.78
C GLY A 119 -4.60 3.67 4.24
N LEU A 120 -3.96 4.08 5.34
CA LEU A 120 -4.14 5.39 5.95
C LEU A 120 -2.91 6.29 5.74
N SER A 121 -3.12 7.58 5.45
CA SER A 121 -2.06 8.60 5.30
C SER A 121 -1.09 8.23 4.16
N GLY A 122 0.19 8.05 4.39
CA GLY A 122 1.14 7.52 3.41
C GLY A 122 0.68 6.18 2.82
N GLY A 123 0.01 5.34 3.64
CA GLY A 123 -0.65 4.13 3.16
C GLY A 123 -1.84 4.43 2.23
N GLY A 124 -2.58 5.50 2.47
CA GLY A 124 -3.64 5.97 1.56
C GLY A 124 -3.08 6.36 0.20
N TRP A 125 -2.00 7.13 0.22
CA TRP A 125 -1.29 7.50 -1.01
C TRP A 125 -0.79 6.25 -1.79
N GLN A 126 -0.17 5.30 -1.10
CA GLN A 126 0.26 4.05 -1.75
C GLN A 126 -0.92 3.22 -2.26
N THR A 127 -2.04 3.24 -1.56
CA THR A 127 -3.27 2.57 -2.01
C THR A 127 -3.71 3.11 -3.37
N ILE A 128 -3.66 4.42 -3.59
CA ILE A 128 -3.95 5.03 -4.90
C ILE A 128 -3.01 4.47 -5.96
N THR A 129 -1.72 4.49 -5.69
CA THR A 129 -0.68 4.10 -6.64
C THR A 129 -0.77 2.61 -7.01
N ILE A 130 -0.77 1.72 -6.00
CA ILE A 130 -0.81 0.27 -6.28
C ILE A 130 -2.12 -0.11 -6.98
N SER A 131 -3.24 0.50 -6.59
CA SER A 131 -4.53 0.19 -7.20
C SER A 131 -4.62 0.67 -8.65
N ALA A 132 -3.99 1.78 -8.99
CA ALA A 132 -3.94 2.28 -10.36
C ALA A 132 -3.10 1.39 -11.28
N LEU A 133 -1.98 0.88 -10.78
CA LEU A 133 -0.97 0.20 -11.59
C LEU A 133 -1.11 -1.34 -11.58
N ASP A 134 -1.71 -1.92 -10.54
CA ASP A 134 -1.91 -3.37 -10.43
C ASP A 134 -3.36 -3.74 -10.76
N THR A 135 -3.54 -4.35 -11.93
CA THR A 135 -4.87 -4.70 -12.44
C THR A 135 -5.57 -5.81 -11.64
N ARG A 136 -4.86 -6.50 -10.76
CA ARG A 136 -5.45 -7.50 -9.85
C ARG A 136 -6.28 -6.88 -8.74
N VAL A 137 -6.04 -5.60 -8.41
CA VAL A 137 -6.83 -4.88 -7.39
C VAL A 137 -8.23 -4.64 -7.90
N THR A 138 -9.23 -5.11 -7.17
CA THR A 138 -10.65 -4.99 -7.52
C THR A 138 -11.40 -3.97 -6.68
N LEU A 139 -10.82 -3.51 -5.56
CA LEU A 139 -11.36 -2.45 -4.71
C LEU A 139 -10.23 -1.66 -4.06
N SER A 140 -10.33 -0.34 -4.08
CA SER A 140 -9.37 0.59 -3.50
C SER A 140 -10.01 1.41 -2.39
N ASP A 141 -9.35 1.48 -1.21
CA ASP A 141 -9.80 2.29 -0.07
C ASP A 141 -8.63 3.15 0.47
N PRO A 142 -8.29 4.24 -0.22
CA PRO A 142 -7.32 5.20 0.29
C PRO A 142 -7.95 6.08 1.36
N VAL A 143 -7.48 5.94 2.60
CA VAL A 143 -7.93 6.71 3.75
C VAL A 143 -6.94 7.82 4.02
N ALA A 144 -7.34 9.08 3.94
CA ALA A 144 -6.45 10.25 4.01
C ALA A 144 -5.19 10.07 3.13
N GLY A 145 -4.57 11.07 2.65
CA GLY A 145 -3.46 10.95 1.69
C GLY A 145 -3.87 11.21 0.24
N TYR A 146 -5.17 11.43 0.01
CA TYR A 146 -5.67 11.91 -1.27
C TYR A 146 -5.48 13.43 -1.36
N SER A 147 -4.93 13.91 -2.47
CA SER A 147 -4.66 15.33 -2.68
C SER A 147 -4.56 15.62 -4.18
N SER A 148 -3.88 16.70 -4.54
CA SER A 148 -3.36 16.97 -5.87
C SER A 148 -1.95 17.53 -5.76
N TYR A 149 -1.14 17.36 -6.79
CA TYR A 149 0.20 17.96 -6.84
C TYR A 149 0.13 19.48 -6.76
N LEU A 150 -0.87 20.10 -7.40
CA LEU A 150 -1.08 21.54 -7.32
C LEU A 150 -1.36 22.01 -5.88
N THR A 151 -2.18 21.28 -5.14
CA THR A 151 -2.47 21.58 -3.73
C THR A 151 -1.22 21.39 -2.88
N ARG A 152 -0.45 20.33 -3.12
CA ARG A 152 0.79 20.06 -2.38
C ARG A 152 1.86 21.11 -2.63
N THR A 153 2.03 21.59 -3.86
CA THR A 153 2.98 22.68 -4.14
C THR A 153 2.63 23.99 -3.47
N ARG A 154 1.34 24.24 -3.24
CA ARG A 154 0.88 25.44 -2.48
C ARG A 154 1.01 25.25 -0.97
N ASN A 155 0.88 24.05 -0.47
CA ASN A 155 0.96 23.66 0.94
C ASN A 155 2.09 22.63 1.11
N PHE A 156 3.32 23.11 1.01
CA PHE A 156 4.53 22.31 0.86
C PHE A 156 5.04 21.63 2.14
N SER A 157 4.33 21.71 3.26
CA SER A 157 4.75 21.12 4.53
C SER A 157 5.01 19.61 4.45
N ASP A 158 4.37 18.93 3.51
CA ASP A 158 4.47 17.47 3.34
C ASP A 158 5.30 17.07 2.11
N LEU A 159 5.92 18.05 1.43
CA LEU A 159 6.79 17.77 0.30
C LEU A 159 8.17 17.28 0.77
N GLY A 160 8.75 16.38 0.00
CA GLY A 160 10.09 15.85 0.26
C GLY A 160 10.11 14.38 0.68
N ASP A 161 8.94 13.76 0.83
CA ASP A 161 8.83 12.34 0.97
C ASP A 161 8.76 11.69 -0.41
N SER A 162 9.68 10.78 -0.72
CA SER A 162 9.84 10.18 -2.05
C SER A 162 8.60 9.44 -2.54
N GLU A 163 7.78 8.96 -1.64
CA GLU A 163 6.52 8.30 -2.00
C GLU A 163 5.46 9.27 -2.51
N GLN A 164 5.59 10.56 -2.24
CA GLN A 164 4.59 11.58 -2.57
C GLN A 164 4.94 12.42 -3.79
N THR A 165 6.17 12.34 -4.23
CA THR A 165 6.69 13.13 -5.36
C THR A 165 7.41 12.22 -6.36
N PRO A 166 6.70 11.27 -6.99
CA PRO A 166 7.31 10.45 -8.02
C PRO A 166 7.78 11.35 -9.16
N CYS A 167 9.02 11.11 -9.59
CA CYS A 167 9.70 11.79 -10.69
C CYS A 167 8.73 12.09 -11.84
N ASP A 168 8.74 13.29 -12.36
CA ASP A 168 8.02 13.77 -13.55
C ASP A 168 6.52 13.42 -13.66
N LEU A 169 5.94 12.63 -12.78
CA LEU A 169 4.55 12.21 -12.86
C LEU A 169 3.60 13.42 -12.91
N ALA A 170 3.90 14.47 -12.15
CA ALA A 170 3.11 15.69 -12.11
C ALA A 170 3.02 16.42 -13.46
N THR A 171 3.88 16.11 -14.42
CA THR A 171 3.83 16.68 -15.77
C THR A 171 2.75 16.05 -16.64
N VAL A 172 2.28 14.86 -16.30
CA VAL A 172 1.34 14.07 -17.13
C VAL A 172 0.11 13.59 -16.37
N ALA A 173 0.17 13.50 -15.04
CA ALA A 173 -0.91 12.94 -14.23
C ALA A 173 -0.99 13.59 -12.84
N ASP A 174 -2.11 13.40 -12.18
CA ASP A 174 -2.35 13.75 -10.79
C ASP A 174 -3.11 12.60 -10.10
N TYR A 175 -3.35 12.66 -8.81
CA TYR A 175 -4.04 11.64 -8.03
C TYR A 175 -5.41 11.27 -8.59
N SER A 176 -6.15 12.26 -9.09
CA SER A 176 -7.43 12.04 -9.76
C SER A 176 -7.31 11.18 -11.02
N HIS A 177 -6.24 11.37 -11.80
CA HIS A 177 -5.96 10.54 -12.97
C HIS A 177 -5.63 9.10 -12.57
N LEU A 178 -4.77 8.90 -11.55
CA LEU A 178 -4.48 7.57 -11.02
C LEU A 178 -5.74 6.86 -10.53
N THR A 179 -6.62 7.58 -9.82
CA THR A 179 -7.89 7.03 -9.38
C THR A 179 -8.82 6.69 -10.54
N ALA A 180 -8.87 7.54 -11.57
CA ALA A 180 -9.68 7.29 -12.77
C ALA A 180 -9.23 6.04 -13.55
N MET A 181 -7.94 5.67 -13.48
CA MET A 181 -7.44 4.42 -14.06
C MET A 181 -8.08 3.16 -13.47
N LEU A 182 -8.66 3.25 -12.28
CA LEU A 182 -9.35 2.11 -11.68
C LEU A 182 -10.71 1.84 -12.32
N ALA A 183 -11.34 2.83 -12.94
CA ALA A 183 -12.68 2.65 -13.49
C ALA A 183 -12.75 1.44 -14.45
N PRO A 184 -13.80 0.60 -14.37
CA PRO A 184 -14.99 0.72 -13.52
C PRO A 184 -14.85 0.07 -12.12
N ARG A 185 -13.65 -0.26 -11.66
CA ARG A 185 -13.41 -0.87 -10.33
C ARG A 185 -13.71 0.16 -9.23
N PRO A 186 -14.42 -0.22 -8.15
CA PRO A 186 -14.83 0.72 -7.11
C PRO A 186 -13.65 1.27 -6.31
N THR A 187 -13.76 2.55 -5.96
CA THR A 187 -12.87 3.25 -5.04
C THR A 187 -13.69 3.94 -3.95
N LEU A 188 -13.34 3.68 -2.69
CA LEU A 188 -13.89 4.40 -1.54
C LEU A 188 -12.88 5.44 -1.08
N LEU A 189 -13.18 6.71 -1.25
CA LEU A 189 -12.33 7.81 -0.77
C LEU A 189 -12.78 8.20 0.63
N THR A 190 -11.89 8.06 1.60
CA THR A 190 -12.15 8.40 2.99
C THR A 190 -11.21 9.50 3.45
N PHE A 191 -11.78 10.53 4.06
CA PHE A 191 -11.08 11.68 4.62
C PHE A 191 -11.13 11.64 6.15
N ASN A 192 -10.18 12.24 6.82
CA ASN A 192 -10.16 12.48 8.26
C ASN A 192 -9.85 13.96 8.57
#